data_b8cb9dc4dd120575a981e8dcd5d21e27
#
_entry.id   b8cb9dc4dd120575a981e8dcd5d21e27
#
_cell.length_a   1.000
_cell.length_b   1.000
_cell.length_c   1.000
_cell.angle_alpha   90.00
_cell.angle_beta   90.00
_cell.angle_gamma   90.00
#
_symmetry.space_group_name_H-M   'P 1'
#
loop_
_entity.id
_entity.type
_entity.pdbx_description
1 polymer ?
#
loop_
_entity_poly.entity_id
_entity_poly.type
_entity_poly.pdbx_seq_one_letter_code
_entity_poly.pdbx_strand_id
1 'polypeptide(L)'
;MVAAAENMQAFGWDLFSGNRDSVFLGSGSIAGDELDISSFVVLPGFVDVHVHLREPGFSYKETISSGTLAAAHGGYCRVCAMPNLDPAPDSLQTLTPQLERIRTDAVIDVTPYGAITAHRGGGELADMEQLAPYVAGFSDDGSGVQDADVMRAAMRKAASLGKLIAAHCEDNTLLHGGCIHDGAYARAHGHKGISSESEWRQLERDLELVRETGCAYHMCHVSTKESVALIRRAKAQGLDVTCETAPHYLVLTEDDLREDGSFKMNPPLRTQADRDALLEGILDGTVDMIATDHAPHSAEEKARGLAGSAMGIVGLETAFPVLYTHLVRTGVLTLDKLVELMAVNPRKRFGFPLRADDYAVWDLNTCYRIDPAQFCSMGKSTPFAGQPVYGRCVRNVCGGRVVWQSAQD
;
A
#
# COMPACT_ATOMS: atom_id res chain seq x y z
N MET A 1 -5.62 12.73 27.59
CA MET A 1 -4.82 11.51 27.29
C MET A 1 -5.36 10.28 28.04
N VAL A 2 -5.58 10.32 29.36
CA VAL A 2 -6.11 9.16 30.11
C VAL A 2 -7.53 8.79 29.65
N ALA A 3 -8.42 9.75 29.41
CA ALA A 3 -9.81 9.50 28.98
C ALA A 3 -9.92 8.89 27.56
N ALA A 4 -8.97 9.18 26.64
CA ALA A 4 -8.95 8.57 25.31
C ALA A 4 -8.48 7.10 25.38
N ALA A 5 -7.50 6.79 26.25
CA ALA A 5 -7.03 5.43 26.46
C ALA A 5 -8.09 4.56 27.19
N GLU A 6 -8.80 5.14 28.17
CA GLU A 6 -9.91 4.46 28.86
C GLU A 6 -11.10 4.20 27.92
N ASN A 7 -11.41 5.13 27.02
CA ASN A 7 -12.43 4.93 25.99
C ASN A 7 -12.04 3.88 24.96
N MET A 8 -10.77 3.79 24.56
CA MET A 8 -10.30 2.77 23.62
C MET A 8 -10.24 1.37 24.23
N GLN A 9 -9.98 1.22 25.52
CA GLN A 9 -10.19 -0.05 26.25
C GLN A 9 -11.67 -0.48 26.25
N ALA A 10 -12.60 0.49 26.24
CA ALA A 10 -14.03 0.20 26.11
C ALA A 10 -14.42 -0.32 24.71
N PHE A 11 -13.57 -0.18 23.69
CA PHE A 11 -13.80 -0.67 22.32
C PHE A 11 -13.30 -2.11 22.07
N GLY A 12 -12.85 -2.83 23.13
CA GLY A 12 -12.52 -4.25 23.03
C GLY A 12 -11.27 -4.62 22.24
N TRP A 13 -10.43 -3.64 21.89
CA TRP A 13 -9.10 -3.90 21.36
C TRP A 13 -8.09 -3.89 22.50
N ASP A 14 -7.50 -5.04 22.78
CA ASP A 14 -6.26 -5.07 23.54
C ASP A 14 -5.12 -4.60 22.61
N LEU A 15 -4.86 -3.30 22.66
CA LEU A 15 -3.84 -2.62 21.86
C LEU A 15 -2.41 -3.15 22.10
N PHE A 16 -2.22 -3.95 23.17
CA PHE A 16 -0.92 -4.51 23.54
C PHE A 16 -0.72 -5.95 23.06
N SER A 17 -1.80 -6.73 22.93
CA SER A 17 -1.72 -8.15 22.54
C SER A 17 -2.16 -8.44 21.10
N GLY A 18 -2.83 -7.50 20.44
CA GLY A 18 -3.43 -7.73 19.11
C GLY A 18 -4.58 -8.75 19.14
N ASN A 19 -5.07 -9.12 20.34
CA ASN A 19 -6.19 -10.01 20.55
C ASN A 19 -7.48 -9.23 20.83
N ARG A 20 -8.61 -9.81 20.52
CA ARG A 20 -9.89 -9.18 20.36
C ARG A 20 -10.98 -9.71 21.29
N ASP A 21 -11.80 -8.77 21.76
CA ASP A 21 -13.17 -9.01 22.19
C ASP A 21 -14.10 -7.92 21.64
N SER A 22 -14.61 -8.11 20.39
CA SER A 22 -15.67 -7.34 19.71
C SER A 22 -15.46 -5.86 19.36
N VAL A 23 -15.92 -5.47 18.15
CA VAL A 23 -16.13 -4.06 17.73
C VAL A 23 -17.35 -3.50 18.48
N PHE A 24 -17.21 -2.40 19.17
CA PHE A 24 -18.32 -1.74 19.86
C PHE A 24 -18.73 -0.44 19.16
N LEU A 25 -20.05 -0.28 19.00
CA LEU A 25 -20.68 1.03 18.80
C LEU A 25 -20.74 1.70 20.17
N GLY A 26 -20.00 2.78 20.38
CA GLY A 26 -19.95 3.47 21.65
C GLY A 26 -20.53 4.88 21.57
N SER A 27 -21.28 5.30 22.59
CA SER A 27 -21.62 6.71 22.80
C SER A 27 -20.55 7.34 23.69
N GLY A 28 -19.84 8.34 23.18
CA GLY A 28 -18.84 9.10 23.96
C GLY A 28 -18.44 10.39 23.25
N SER A 29 -17.99 11.39 24.00
CA SER A 29 -17.41 12.62 23.44
C SER A 29 -15.90 12.42 23.24
N ILE A 30 -15.39 12.78 22.07
CA ILE A 30 -13.95 12.83 21.78
C ILE A 30 -13.45 14.23 22.14
N ALA A 31 -12.28 14.30 22.82
CA ALA A 31 -11.69 15.53 23.31
C ALA A 31 -11.55 16.58 22.18
N GLY A 32 -12.18 17.75 22.38
CA GLY A 32 -11.97 18.93 21.57
C GLY A 32 -13.23 19.55 20.96
N ASP A 33 -14.25 18.76 20.58
CA ASP A 33 -15.54 19.21 20.06
C ASP A 33 -16.60 18.11 20.31
N GLU A 34 -17.87 18.52 20.44
CA GLU A 34 -19.02 17.64 20.65
C GLU A 34 -19.37 16.89 19.33
N LEU A 35 -18.57 15.89 18.94
CA LEU A 35 -18.98 14.95 17.91
C LEU A 35 -19.78 13.83 18.57
N ASP A 36 -21.06 13.71 18.25
CA ASP A 36 -21.86 12.54 18.65
C ASP A 36 -21.39 11.32 17.82
N ILE A 37 -20.62 10.44 18.45
CA ILE A 37 -20.08 9.24 17.82
C ILE A 37 -21.00 8.02 17.93
N SER A 38 -22.22 8.17 18.41
CA SER A 38 -23.16 7.04 18.60
C SER A 38 -23.50 6.28 17.33
N SER A 39 -23.34 6.91 16.16
CA SER A 39 -23.57 6.34 14.83
C SER A 39 -22.28 6.02 14.05
N PHE A 40 -21.12 6.24 14.65
CA PHE A 40 -19.81 6.06 14.00
C PHE A 40 -19.03 4.88 14.59
N VAL A 41 -18.07 4.38 13.83
CA VAL A 41 -17.15 3.34 14.28
C VAL A 41 -15.74 3.92 14.40
N VAL A 42 -15.08 3.64 15.51
CA VAL A 42 -13.67 4.02 15.71
C VAL A 42 -12.80 2.80 15.41
N LEU A 43 -11.85 2.99 14.50
CA LEU A 43 -10.88 1.97 14.09
C LEU A 43 -9.46 2.45 14.40
N PRO A 44 -8.49 1.55 14.63
CA PRO A 44 -7.08 1.93 14.69
C PRO A 44 -6.68 2.63 13.39
N GLY A 45 -5.85 3.68 13.48
CA GLY A 45 -5.32 4.35 12.29
C GLY A 45 -4.59 3.35 11.39
N PHE A 46 -4.82 3.40 10.08
CA PHE A 46 -4.24 2.45 9.13
C PHE A 46 -2.75 2.71 8.90
N VAL A 47 -2.06 1.72 8.37
CA VAL A 47 -0.68 1.81 7.88
C VAL A 47 -0.64 1.33 6.44
N ASP A 48 -0.10 2.15 5.56
CA ASP A 48 0.17 1.76 4.18
C ASP A 48 1.68 1.59 3.98
N VAL A 49 2.10 0.40 3.61
CA VAL A 49 3.52 0.09 3.46
C VAL A 49 4.04 0.31 2.04
N HIS A 50 3.19 0.82 1.14
CA HIS A 50 3.54 1.01 -0.27
C HIS A 50 2.84 2.24 -0.88
N VAL A 51 3.52 3.39 -0.85
CA VAL A 51 3.01 4.63 -1.45
C VAL A 51 4.13 5.39 -2.17
N HIS A 52 3.75 6.21 -3.16
CA HIS A 52 4.65 7.06 -3.92
C HIS A 52 4.35 8.53 -3.65
N LEU A 53 5.13 9.16 -2.76
CA LEU A 53 4.98 10.58 -2.42
C LEU A 53 5.68 11.51 -3.41
N ARG A 54 6.42 10.96 -4.37
CA ARG A 54 7.00 11.66 -5.53
C ARG A 54 7.99 12.78 -5.21
N GLU A 55 8.24 13.11 -3.98
CA GLU A 55 9.12 14.20 -3.57
C GLU A 55 10.32 13.68 -2.76
N PRO A 56 11.55 14.05 -3.13
CA PRO A 56 11.96 15.01 -4.16
C PRO A 56 11.87 14.48 -5.60
N GLY A 57 11.99 15.41 -6.56
CA GLY A 57 12.18 15.15 -8.00
C GLY A 57 10.92 15.22 -8.84
N PHE A 58 9.77 14.79 -8.32
CA PHE A 58 8.51 14.70 -9.09
C PHE A 58 7.34 15.41 -8.38
N SER A 59 7.62 16.51 -7.69
CA SER A 59 6.63 17.27 -6.89
C SER A 59 5.45 17.78 -7.72
N TYR A 60 5.53 17.78 -9.05
CA TYR A 60 4.42 18.11 -9.94
C TYR A 60 3.36 16.99 -10.04
N LYS A 61 3.68 15.78 -9.57
CA LYS A 61 2.74 14.64 -9.49
C LYS A 61 2.11 14.51 -8.12
N GLU A 62 2.92 14.73 -7.07
CA GLU A 62 2.53 14.66 -5.67
C GLU A 62 3.61 15.29 -4.80
N THR A 63 3.23 15.81 -3.63
CA THR A 63 4.16 16.27 -2.60
C THR A 63 3.98 15.44 -1.33
N ILE A 64 4.97 15.48 -0.44
CA ILE A 64 4.83 14.85 0.88
C ILE A 64 3.64 15.44 1.64
N SER A 65 3.42 16.76 1.54
CA SER A 65 2.28 17.43 2.18
C SER A 65 0.94 16.91 1.65
N SER A 66 0.73 16.93 0.32
CA SER A 66 -0.56 16.52 -0.28
C SER A 66 -0.80 15.01 -0.16
N GLY A 67 0.22 14.18 -0.35
CA GLY A 67 0.10 12.73 -0.24
C GLY A 67 -0.15 12.27 1.21
N THR A 68 0.49 12.91 2.20
CA THR A 68 0.20 12.60 3.61
C THR A 68 -1.15 13.13 4.06
N LEU A 69 -1.65 14.23 3.48
CA LEU A 69 -3.01 14.71 3.72
C LEU A 69 -4.04 13.76 3.08
N ALA A 70 -3.77 13.23 1.89
CA ALA A 70 -4.60 12.19 1.26
C ALA A 70 -4.63 10.91 2.12
N ALA A 71 -3.49 10.50 2.67
CA ALA A 71 -3.42 9.39 3.61
C ALA A 71 -4.23 9.67 4.88
N ALA A 72 -4.12 10.86 5.46
CA ALA A 72 -4.90 11.28 6.61
C ALA A 72 -6.41 11.23 6.33
N HIS A 73 -6.85 11.69 5.15
CA HIS A 73 -8.24 11.58 4.69
C HIS A 73 -8.68 10.11 4.56
N GLY A 74 -7.80 9.23 4.09
CA GLY A 74 -8.05 7.79 4.01
C GLY A 74 -7.96 7.03 5.34
N GLY A 75 -7.79 7.71 6.48
CA GLY A 75 -7.72 7.09 7.82
C GLY A 75 -6.36 6.48 8.17
N TYR A 76 -5.31 6.80 7.41
CA TYR A 76 -3.96 6.33 7.68
C TYR A 76 -3.25 7.23 8.70
N CYS A 77 -2.50 6.62 9.62
CA CYS A 77 -1.62 7.33 10.55
C CYS A 77 -0.13 7.14 10.22
N ARG A 78 0.17 6.22 9.30
CA ARG A 78 1.55 6.00 8.82
C ARG A 78 1.55 5.51 7.39
N VAL A 79 2.57 5.94 6.64
CA VAL A 79 2.85 5.41 5.29
C VAL A 79 4.35 5.10 5.13
N CYS A 80 4.68 4.10 4.28
CA CYS A 80 6.04 3.85 3.85
C CYS A 80 6.22 4.31 2.39
N ALA A 81 7.14 5.27 2.17
CA ALA A 81 7.34 5.90 0.88
C ALA A 81 8.40 5.17 0.05
N MET A 82 8.03 4.73 -1.16
CA MET A 82 8.91 4.02 -2.11
C MET A 82 10.03 4.91 -2.65
N PRO A 83 11.19 4.32 -3.03
CA PRO A 83 12.42 5.05 -3.33
C PRO A 83 12.51 5.55 -4.78
N ASN A 84 11.46 5.45 -5.59
CA ASN A 84 11.47 5.87 -7.00
C ASN A 84 11.36 7.39 -7.16
N LEU A 85 12.40 8.07 -6.67
CA LEU A 85 12.57 9.52 -6.61
C LEU A 85 13.76 9.97 -7.47
N ASP A 86 13.93 11.28 -7.60
CA ASP A 86 15.08 11.90 -8.26
C ASP A 86 15.64 13.03 -7.38
N PRO A 87 16.82 12.81 -6.77
CA PRO A 87 17.61 11.59 -6.80
C PRO A 87 16.98 10.44 -6.00
N ALA A 88 17.25 9.19 -6.40
CA ALA A 88 16.87 8.02 -5.62
C ALA A 88 17.62 8.02 -4.26
N PRO A 89 16.98 7.60 -3.14
CA PRO A 89 17.61 7.58 -1.81
C PRO A 89 18.57 6.37 -1.68
N ASP A 90 19.71 6.43 -2.36
CA ASP A 90 20.74 5.39 -2.41
C ASP A 90 21.93 5.65 -1.50
N SER A 91 21.98 6.83 -0.87
CA SER A 91 22.99 7.26 0.08
C SER A 91 22.36 8.21 1.10
N LEU A 92 23.05 8.47 2.21
CA LEU A 92 22.55 9.43 3.19
C LEU A 92 22.45 10.85 2.58
N GLN A 93 23.33 11.20 1.64
CA GLN A 93 23.28 12.49 0.94
C GLN A 93 21.98 12.66 0.13
N THR A 94 21.53 11.61 -0.56
CA THR A 94 20.31 11.64 -1.38
C THR A 94 19.03 11.43 -0.55
N LEU A 95 19.10 10.73 0.58
CA LEU A 95 17.98 10.54 1.50
C LEU A 95 17.68 11.78 2.36
N THR A 96 18.70 12.53 2.78
CA THR A 96 18.53 13.67 3.71
C THR A 96 17.48 14.69 3.26
N PRO A 97 17.44 15.13 2.00
CA PRO A 97 16.40 16.06 1.54
C PRO A 97 14.96 15.51 1.71
N GLN A 98 14.76 14.22 1.49
CA GLN A 98 13.46 13.58 1.71
C GLN A 98 13.09 13.57 3.21
N LEU A 99 14.04 13.23 4.09
CA LEU A 99 13.82 13.24 5.55
C LEU A 99 13.49 14.65 6.06
N GLU A 100 14.14 15.68 5.53
CA GLU A 100 13.85 17.08 5.89
C GLU A 100 12.43 17.47 5.48
N ARG A 101 12.01 17.13 4.26
CA ARG A 101 10.62 17.34 3.80
C ARG A 101 9.62 16.57 4.63
N ILE A 102 9.88 15.30 4.94
CA ILE A 102 9.01 14.52 5.83
C ILE A 102 8.84 15.23 7.17
N ARG A 103 9.91 15.70 7.78
CA ARG A 103 9.89 16.38 9.07
C ARG A 103 9.10 17.69 9.07
N THR A 104 9.13 18.46 7.96
CA THR A 104 8.50 19.79 7.87
C THR A 104 7.07 19.73 7.33
N ASP A 105 6.77 18.84 6.38
CA ASP A 105 5.60 18.93 5.53
C ASP A 105 4.60 17.77 5.76
N ALA A 106 5.05 16.65 6.37
CA ALA A 106 4.18 15.51 6.60
C ALA A 106 3.19 15.75 7.74
N VAL A 107 1.93 15.41 7.53
CA VAL A 107 0.86 15.53 8.56
C VAL A 107 0.66 14.26 9.37
N ILE A 108 1.15 13.11 8.87
CA ILE A 108 1.18 11.80 9.53
C ILE A 108 2.60 11.25 9.53
N ASP A 109 2.83 10.11 10.19
CA ASP A 109 4.12 9.45 10.17
C ASP A 109 4.48 8.93 8.78
N VAL A 110 5.71 9.24 8.31
CA VAL A 110 6.26 8.71 7.05
C VAL A 110 7.60 8.04 7.33
N THR A 111 7.76 6.80 6.84
CA THR A 111 9.04 6.08 6.89
C THR A 111 9.44 5.75 5.46
N PRO A 112 10.54 6.29 4.91
CA PRO A 112 10.95 5.99 3.54
C PRO A 112 11.54 4.58 3.42
N TYR A 113 11.59 4.04 2.19
CA TYR A 113 12.51 2.97 1.82
C TYR A 113 13.81 3.56 1.29
N GLY A 114 14.94 2.86 1.55
CA GLY A 114 16.18 3.09 0.83
C GLY A 114 16.21 2.30 -0.48
N ALA A 115 16.96 2.76 -1.47
CA ALA A 115 17.20 1.99 -2.67
C ALA A 115 18.04 0.73 -2.36
N ILE A 116 17.79 -0.36 -3.10
CA ILE A 116 18.64 -1.56 -3.07
C ILE A 116 19.94 -1.27 -3.82
N THR A 117 19.83 -0.65 -5.00
CA THR A 117 20.98 -0.38 -5.88
C THR A 117 21.18 1.11 -6.09
N ALA A 118 22.42 1.50 -6.36
CA ALA A 118 22.78 2.88 -6.69
C ALA A 118 21.91 3.36 -7.87
N HIS A 119 21.29 4.53 -7.69
CA HIS A 119 20.35 5.12 -8.65
C HIS A 119 19.20 4.21 -9.09
N ARG A 120 18.93 3.13 -8.33
CA ARG A 120 18.00 2.06 -8.70
C ARG A 120 18.32 1.45 -10.09
N GLY A 121 19.63 1.39 -10.40
CA GLY A 121 20.14 0.97 -11.69
C GLY A 121 20.31 -0.55 -11.86
N GLY A 122 20.06 -1.34 -10.81
CA GLY A 122 20.15 -2.80 -10.83
C GLY A 122 21.58 -3.37 -10.81
N GLY A 123 22.60 -2.52 -10.66
CA GLY A 123 24.03 -2.89 -10.68
C GLY A 123 24.66 -2.87 -9.28
N GLU A 124 25.38 -1.81 -8.95
CA GLU A 124 26.03 -1.68 -7.65
C GLU A 124 25.01 -1.47 -6.51
N LEU A 125 25.31 -1.99 -5.32
CA LEU A 125 24.47 -1.77 -4.15
C LEU A 125 24.52 -0.29 -3.72
N ALA A 126 23.38 0.21 -3.24
CA ALA A 126 23.29 1.46 -2.51
C ALA A 126 24.07 1.40 -1.18
N ASP A 127 24.27 2.54 -0.53
CA ASP A 127 24.92 2.61 0.79
C ASP A 127 23.95 2.18 1.90
N MET A 128 23.53 0.90 1.82
CA MET A 128 22.52 0.31 2.69
C MET A 128 22.86 0.45 4.18
N GLU A 129 24.14 0.46 4.53
CA GLU A 129 24.58 0.55 5.94
C GLU A 129 24.27 1.92 6.54
N GLN A 130 24.57 3.00 5.82
CA GLN A 130 24.26 4.34 6.27
C GLN A 130 22.74 4.63 6.23
N LEU A 131 22.00 4.02 5.29
CA LEU A 131 20.57 4.21 5.15
C LEU A 131 19.75 3.46 6.22
N ALA A 132 20.21 2.29 6.68
CA ALA A 132 19.44 1.36 7.53
C ALA A 132 18.78 2.02 8.76
N PRO A 133 19.39 2.97 9.50
CA PRO A 133 18.73 3.59 10.65
C PRO A 133 17.48 4.41 10.33
N TYR A 134 17.32 4.85 9.08
CA TYR A 134 16.31 5.84 8.67
C TYR A 134 15.19 5.26 7.81
N VAL A 135 15.30 3.99 7.39
CA VAL A 135 14.41 3.40 6.39
C VAL A 135 13.64 2.19 6.94
N ALA A 136 12.45 1.94 6.38
CA ALA A 136 11.63 0.78 6.70
C ALA A 136 12.28 -0.54 6.24
N GLY A 137 12.95 -0.50 5.11
CA GLY A 137 13.63 -1.59 4.42
C GLY A 137 14.25 -1.06 3.15
N PHE A 138 14.59 -1.94 2.23
CA PHE A 138 15.19 -1.58 0.94
C PHE A 138 14.34 -2.07 -0.22
N SER A 139 14.21 -1.23 -1.24
CA SER A 139 13.42 -1.51 -2.44
C SER A 139 14.04 -0.82 -3.66
N ASP A 140 13.92 -1.45 -4.83
CA ASP A 140 14.09 -0.79 -6.13
C ASP A 140 12.73 -0.72 -6.86
N ASP A 141 11.66 -0.46 -6.10
CA ASP A 141 10.31 -0.45 -6.62
C ASP A 141 10.15 0.30 -7.96
N GLY A 142 9.31 -0.26 -8.82
CA GLY A 142 9.05 0.20 -10.18
C GLY A 142 10.07 -0.29 -11.23
N SER A 143 11.11 -1.05 -10.84
CA SER A 143 12.08 -1.62 -11.79
C SER A 143 12.53 -3.05 -11.47
N GLY A 144 12.42 -3.49 -10.23
CA GLY A 144 12.93 -4.79 -9.78
C GLY A 144 14.45 -4.98 -9.99
N VAL A 145 15.09 -5.79 -9.18
CA VAL A 145 16.51 -6.16 -9.37
C VAL A 145 16.59 -7.40 -10.25
N GLN A 146 17.08 -7.25 -11.49
CA GLN A 146 17.09 -8.32 -12.48
C GLN A 146 18.22 -9.35 -12.25
N ASP A 147 19.40 -8.88 -11.82
CA ASP A 147 20.56 -9.72 -11.58
C ASP A 147 20.43 -10.47 -10.25
N ALA A 148 20.52 -11.81 -10.30
CA ALA A 148 20.40 -12.68 -9.12
C ALA A 148 21.57 -12.51 -8.14
N ASP A 149 22.77 -12.21 -8.61
CA ASP A 149 23.95 -12.06 -7.75
C ASP A 149 23.90 -10.71 -7.02
N VAL A 150 23.43 -9.65 -7.69
CA VAL A 150 23.16 -8.36 -7.07
C VAL A 150 22.07 -8.51 -6.00
N MET A 151 20.94 -9.17 -6.30
CA MET A 151 19.86 -9.41 -5.33
C MET A 151 20.35 -10.24 -4.14
N ARG A 152 21.14 -11.30 -4.38
CA ARG A 152 21.75 -12.12 -3.33
C ARG A 152 22.64 -11.28 -2.40
N ALA A 153 23.47 -10.41 -2.97
CA ALA A 153 24.34 -9.53 -2.20
C ALA A 153 23.51 -8.54 -1.37
N ALA A 154 22.45 -7.96 -1.96
CA ALA A 154 21.51 -7.07 -1.28
C ALA A 154 20.80 -7.76 -0.12
N MET A 155 20.29 -8.97 -0.32
CA MET A 155 19.61 -9.76 0.71
C MET A 155 20.57 -10.09 1.88
N ARG A 156 21.81 -10.50 1.60
CA ARG A 156 22.83 -10.74 2.66
C ARG A 156 23.12 -9.46 3.44
N LYS A 157 23.24 -8.32 2.76
CA LYS A 157 23.47 -7.02 3.40
C LYS A 157 22.27 -6.60 4.23
N ALA A 158 21.04 -6.68 3.70
CA ALA A 158 19.82 -6.36 4.43
C ALA A 158 19.66 -7.23 5.69
N ALA A 159 19.87 -8.54 5.58
CA ALA A 159 19.82 -9.46 6.72
C ALA A 159 20.83 -9.08 7.80
N SER A 160 22.07 -8.74 7.43
CA SER A 160 23.11 -8.30 8.39
C SER A 160 22.75 -7.01 9.13
N LEU A 161 21.89 -6.18 8.54
CA LEU A 161 21.41 -4.92 9.10
C LEU A 161 20.06 -5.07 9.85
N GLY A 162 19.49 -6.29 9.90
CA GLY A 162 18.17 -6.53 10.49
C GLY A 162 17.04 -5.85 9.71
N LYS A 163 17.19 -5.69 8.38
CA LYS A 163 16.22 -5.06 7.48
C LYS A 163 15.67 -6.07 6.49
N LEU A 164 14.50 -5.77 5.96
CA LEU A 164 13.87 -6.54 4.90
C LEU A 164 14.15 -5.96 3.51
N ILE A 165 14.01 -6.81 2.49
CA ILE A 165 13.86 -6.40 1.10
C ILE A 165 12.37 -6.35 0.77
N ALA A 166 11.86 -5.21 0.28
CA ALA A 166 10.53 -5.05 -0.29
C ALA A 166 10.65 -5.04 -1.81
N ALA A 167 10.14 -6.09 -2.46
CA ALA A 167 10.44 -6.34 -3.87
C ALA A 167 9.23 -6.11 -4.78
N HIS A 168 9.40 -5.23 -5.76
CA HIS A 168 8.61 -5.20 -6.97
C HIS A 168 9.09 -6.34 -7.88
N CYS A 169 8.29 -7.38 -8.03
CA CYS A 169 8.68 -8.56 -8.82
C CYS A 169 8.23 -8.39 -10.26
N GLU A 170 9.18 -8.15 -11.16
CA GLU A 170 8.93 -7.99 -12.58
C GLU A 170 10.16 -8.40 -13.40
N ASP A 171 10.06 -9.52 -14.14
CA ASP A 171 11.07 -9.94 -15.11
C ASP A 171 10.93 -9.10 -16.38
N ASN A 172 11.84 -8.14 -16.56
CA ASN A 172 11.82 -7.19 -17.67
C ASN A 172 11.92 -7.86 -19.04
N THR A 173 12.46 -9.09 -19.12
CA THR A 173 12.57 -9.82 -20.40
C THR A 173 11.22 -10.28 -20.95
N LEU A 174 10.18 -10.31 -20.08
CA LEU A 174 8.84 -10.77 -20.39
C LEU A 174 7.82 -9.64 -20.60
N LEU A 175 8.23 -8.38 -20.51
CA LEU A 175 7.32 -7.23 -20.64
C LEU A 175 6.92 -6.91 -22.07
N HIS A 176 7.83 -7.05 -23.02
CA HIS A 176 7.64 -6.81 -24.46
C HIS A 176 6.98 -5.46 -24.82
N GLY A 177 7.08 -4.47 -23.91
CA GLY A 177 6.41 -3.18 -24.05
C GLY A 177 4.89 -3.25 -23.79
N GLY A 178 4.45 -4.20 -22.99
CA GLY A 178 3.07 -4.36 -22.58
C GLY A 178 2.56 -3.20 -21.73
N CYS A 179 1.25 -2.98 -21.73
CA CYS A 179 0.62 -1.90 -20.99
C CYS A 179 -0.51 -2.36 -20.06
N ILE A 180 -1.02 -3.58 -20.25
CA ILE A 180 -2.08 -4.22 -19.47
C ILE A 180 -1.78 -5.73 -19.39
N HIS A 181 -2.60 -6.51 -18.72
CA HIS A 181 -2.48 -7.96 -18.68
C HIS A 181 -2.53 -8.60 -20.09
N ASP A 182 -1.69 -9.61 -20.32
CA ASP A 182 -1.76 -10.43 -21.54
C ASP A 182 -2.97 -11.38 -21.48
N GLY A 183 -4.15 -10.81 -21.57
CA GLY A 183 -5.41 -11.48 -21.41
C GLY A 183 -6.36 -11.30 -22.59
N ALA A 184 -7.63 -11.56 -22.32
CA ALA A 184 -8.69 -11.48 -23.34
C ALA A 184 -8.89 -10.05 -23.82
N TYR A 185 -8.84 -9.07 -22.91
CA TYR A 185 -9.01 -7.66 -23.27
C TYR A 185 -7.89 -7.16 -24.18
N ALA A 186 -6.63 -7.45 -23.84
CA ALA A 186 -5.49 -7.04 -24.67
C ALA A 186 -5.58 -7.58 -26.09
N ARG A 187 -5.91 -8.87 -26.25
CA ARG A 187 -6.08 -9.50 -27.56
C ARG A 187 -7.26 -8.89 -28.35
N ALA A 188 -8.37 -8.63 -27.71
CA ALA A 188 -9.57 -8.07 -28.35
C ALA A 188 -9.37 -6.63 -28.84
N HIS A 189 -8.54 -5.83 -28.14
CA HIS A 189 -8.34 -4.42 -28.44
C HIS A 189 -6.98 -4.12 -29.08
N GLY A 190 -6.15 -5.14 -29.36
CA GLY A 190 -4.86 -4.98 -30.04
C GLY A 190 -3.77 -4.35 -29.17
N HIS A 191 -3.88 -4.47 -27.83
CA HIS A 191 -2.85 -4.03 -26.90
C HIS A 191 -1.75 -5.09 -26.70
N LYS A 192 -0.54 -4.63 -26.41
CA LYS A 192 0.53 -5.49 -25.94
C LYS A 192 0.27 -5.85 -24.47
N GLY A 193 0.38 -7.14 -24.17
CA GLY A 193 0.15 -7.67 -22.82
C GLY A 193 1.42 -7.79 -21.99
N ILE A 194 1.26 -7.74 -20.67
CA ILE A 194 2.24 -8.11 -19.65
C ILE A 194 1.82 -9.46 -19.09
N SER A 195 2.65 -10.48 -19.29
CA SER A 195 2.33 -11.84 -18.83
C SER A 195 2.29 -11.94 -17.30
N SER A 196 1.52 -12.87 -16.76
CA SER A 196 1.59 -13.21 -15.33
C SER A 196 2.97 -13.77 -14.96
N GLU A 197 3.63 -14.40 -15.92
CA GLU A 197 4.97 -14.97 -15.76
C GLU A 197 6.02 -13.91 -15.39
N SER A 198 5.88 -12.68 -15.86
CA SER A 198 6.80 -11.60 -15.51
C SER A 198 6.87 -11.35 -14.00
N GLU A 199 5.77 -11.54 -13.28
CA GLU A 199 5.70 -11.37 -11.83
C GLU A 199 6.24 -12.61 -11.10
N TRP A 200 5.66 -13.78 -11.35
CA TRP A 200 5.95 -14.95 -10.52
C TRP A 200 7.34 -15.56 -10.78
N ARG A 201 7.95 -15.40 -11.96
CA ARG A 201 9.32 -15.91 -12.21
C ARG A 201 10.36 -15.18 -11.40
N GLN A 202 10.26 -13.86 -11.29
CA GLN A 202 11.18 -13.11 -10.43
C GLN A 202 10.97 -13.49 -8.96
N LEU A 203 9.72 -13.62 -8.52
CA LEU A 203 9.41 -14.08 -7.17
C LEU A 203 10.00 -15.46 -6.89
N GLU A 204 9.85 -16.43 -7.81
CA GLU A 204 10.40 -17.78 -7.65
C GLU A 204 11.91 -17.73 -7.43
N ARG A 205 12.64 -16.96 -8.26
CA ARG A 205 14.07 -16.73 -8.08
C ARG A 205 14.38 -16.11 -6.71
N ASP A 206 13.64 -15.08 -6.31
CA ASP A 206 13.89 -14.39 -5.04
C ASP A 206 13.63 -15.27 -3.83
N LEU A 207 12.63 -16.15 -3.88
CA LEU A 207 12.37 -17.11 -2.80
C LEU A 207 13.50 -18.15 -2.63
N GLU A 208 14.18 -18.55 -3.71
CA GLU A 208 15.41 -19.36 -3.59
C GLU A 208 16.52 -18.57 -2.90
N LEU A 209 16.67 -17.28 -3.24
CA LEU A 209 17.66 -16.41 -2.58
C LEU A 209 17.31 -16.15 -1.11
N VAL A 210 16.03 -16.03 -0.76
CA VAL A 210 15.57 -15.94 0.63
C VAL A 210 15.98 -17.20 1.41
N ARG A 211 15.79 -18.39 0.82
CA ARG A 211 16.21 -19.65 1.44
C ARG A 211 17.73 -19.71 1.67
N GLU A 212 18.50 -19.21 0.71
CA GLU A 212 19.96 -19.17 0.78
C GLU A 212 20.48 -18.18 1.82
N THR A 213 19.86 -17.01 1.90
CA THR A 213 20.39 -15.86 2.66
C THR A 213 19.77 -15.70 4.05
N GLY A 214 18.58 -16.26 4.28
CA GLY A 214 17.79 -16.02 5.48
C GLY A 214 17.26 -14.59 5.62
N CYS A 215 17.25 -13.80 4.51
CA CYS A 215 16.77 -12.43 4.53
C CYS A 215 15.26 -12.37 4.74
N ALA A 216 14.80 -11.45 5.58
CA ALA A 216 13.40 -11.07 5.65
C ALA A 216 12.96 -10.45 4.31
N TYR A 217 11.88 -10.97 3.72
CA TYR A 217 11.43 -10.58 2.39
C TYR A 217 9.95 -10.20 2.39
N HIS A 218 9.61 -9.15 1.68
CA HIS A 218 8.24 -8.69 1.50
C HIS A 218 7.97 -8.50 0.02
N MET A 219 7.02 -9.26 -0.54
CA MET A 219 6.59 -9.06 -1.92
C MET A 219 5.53 -7.97 -1.99
N CYS A 220 5.82 -6.93 -2.77
CA CYS A 220 4.90 -5.84 -3.03
C CYS A 220 3.77 -6.28 -3.99
N HIS A 221 2.60 -5.66 -3.84
CA HIS A 221 1.45 -5.65 -4.76
C HIS A 221 1.22 -6.94 -5.56
N VAL A 222 1.17 -8.11 -4.88
CA VAL A 222 0.89 -9.42 -5.52
C VAL A 222 -0.39 -9.34 -6.34
N SER A 223 -0.31 -9.76 -7.60
CA SER A 223 -1.43 -9.71 -8.54
C SER A 223 -1.80 -11.06 -9.17
N THR A 224 -0.95 -12.10 -9.07
CA THR A 224 -1.15 -13.37 -9.76
C THR A 224 -1.37 -14.54 -8.81
N LYS A 225 -2.19 -15.51 -9.22
CA LYS A 225 -2.45 -16.75 -8.47
C LYS A 225 -1.20 -17.61 -8.28
N GLU A 226 -0.29 -17.58 -9.25
CA GLU A 226 0.98 -18.29 -9.18
C GLU A 226 1.87 -17.72 -8.07
N SER A 227 1.93 -16.39 -7.94
CA SER A 227 2.65 -15.72 -6.85
C SER A 227 2.05 -16.08 -5.48
N VAL A 228 0.73 -16.09 -5.34
CA VAL A 228 0.07 -16.55 -4.10
C VAL A 228 0.47 -17.99 -3.76
N ALA A 229 0.47 -18.90 -4.75
CA ALA A 229 0.87 -20.28 -4.53
C ALA A 229 2.35 -20.42 -4.14
N LEU A 230 3.25 -19.62 -4.71
CA LEU A 230 4.67 -19.57 -4.36
C LEU A 230 4.87 -19.09 -2.93
N ILE A 231 4.23 -18.00 -2.53
CA ILE A 231 4.30 -17.42 -1.18
C ILE A 231 3.76 -18.42 -0.15
N ARG A 232 2.60 -19.05 -0.42
CA ARG A 232 2.03 -20.08 0.45
C ARG A 232 3.02 -21.22 0.72
N ARG A 233 3.69 -21.70 -0.32
CA ARG A 233 4.72 -22.74 -0.19
C ARG A 233 5.95 -22.27 0.59
N ALA A 234 6.41 -21.04 0.35
CA ALA A 234 7.55 -20.46 1.05
C ALA A 234 7.27 -20.32 2.56
N LYS A 235 6.10 -19.83 2.94
CA LYS A 235 5.65 -19.72 4.34
C LYS A 235 5.55 -21.11 4.99
N ALA A 236 4.99 -22.10 4.31
CA ALA A 236 4.90 -23.48 4.80
C ALA A 236 6.29 -24.12 5.03
N GLN A 237 7.31 -23.64 4.35
CA GLN A 237 8.71 -24.05 4.53
C GLN A 237 9.43 -23.25 5.63
N GLY A 238 8.75 -22.33 6.30
CA GLY A 238 9.30 -21.51 7.38
C GLY A 238 10.20 -20.36 6.91
N LEU A 239 10.13 -19.95 5.65
CA LEU A 239 10.84 -18.76 5.17
C LEU A 239 10.21 -17.49 5.74
N ASP A 240 11.02 -16.50 6.06
CA ASP A 240 10.57 -15.19 6.55
C ASP A 240 10.07 -14.33 5.38
N VAL A 241 8.90 -14.68 4.87
CA VAL A 241 8.26 -14.04 3.71
C VAL A 241 6.90 -13.50 4.11
N THR A 242 6.62 -12.26 3.73
CA THR A 242 5.30 -11.64 3.76
C THR A 242 4.99 -11.04 2.40
N CYS A 243 3.71 -10.70 2.18
CA CYS A 243 3.30 -9.99 0.98
C CYS A 243 2.11 -9.06 1.23
N GLU A 244 1.93 -8.15 0.31
CA GLU A 244 0.75 -7.30 0.23
C GLU A 244 0.05 -7.47 -1.12
N THR A 245 -1.24 -7.15 -1.15
CA THR A 245 -1.99 -6.92 -2.39
C THR A 245 -2.70 -5.57 -2.31
N ALA A 246 -3.28 -5.11 -3.42
CA ALA A 246 -3.90 -3.80 -3.45
C ALA A 246 -5.43 -3.88 -3.62
N PRO A 247 -6.18 -2.84 -3.18
CA PRO A 247 -7.64 -2.83 -3.26
C PRO A 247 -8.17 -3.10 -4.68
N HIS A 248 -7.51 -2.57 -5.70
CA HIS A 248 -7.93 -2.74 -7.09
C HIS A 248 -7.80 -4.19 -7.57
N TYR A 249 -6.81 -4.97 -7.11
CA TYR A 249 -6.69 -6.39 -7.46
C TYR A 249 -7.72 -7.29 -6.76
N LEU A 250 -8.28 -6.83 -5.65
CA LEU A 250 -9.30 -7.57 -4.90
C LEU A 250 -10.73 -7.32 -5.41
N VAL A 251 -10.94 -6.22 -6.15
CA VAL A 251 -12.27 -5.79 -6.58
C VAL A 251 -12.45 -5.82 -8.09
N LEU A 252 -11.39 -5.50 -8.85
CA LEU A 252 -11.43 -5.42 -10.31
C LEU A 252 -10.67 -6.58 -10.97
N THR A 253 -10.97 -6.80 -12.24
CA THR A 253 -10.29 -7.75 -13.13
C THR A 253 -10.01 -7.14 -14.50
N GLU A 254 -9.40 -7.88 -15.42
CA GLU A 254 -9.23 -7.43 -16.80
C GLU A 254 -10.56 -7.16 -17.53
N ASP A 255 -11.68 -7.74 -17.05
CA ASP A 255 -13.01 -7.53 -17.63
C ASP A 255 -13.56 -6.12 -17.34
N ASP A 256 -13.01 -5.43 -16.33
CA ASP A 256 -13.39 -4.06 -15.96
C ASP A 256 -12.62 -3.00 -16.76
N LEU A 257 -11.60 -3.39 -17.54
CA LEU A 257 -10.75 -2.48 -18.30
C LEU A 257 -11.56 -1.60 -19.27
N ARG A 258 -11.08 -0.38 -19.45
CA ARG A 258 -11.60 0.61 -20.40
C ARG A 258 -10.43 1.29 -21.09
N GLU A 259 -10.68 1.92 -22.23
CA GLU A 259 -9.69 2.70 -23.00
C GLU A 259 -9.36 4.05 -22.32
N ASP A 260 -9.12 3.98 -21.02
CA ASP A 260 -8.88 5.12 -20.14
C ASP A 260 -7.64 4.89 -19.27
N GLY A 261 -6.81 5.93 -19.14
CA GLY A 261 -5.59 5.85 -18.32
C GLY A 261 -5.82 5.53 -16.85
N SER A 262 -7.02 5.76 -16.31
CA SER A 262 -7.36 5.39 -14.93
C SER A 262 -7.37 3.89 -14.66
N PHE A 263 -7.37 3.07 -15.70
CA PHE A 263 -7.25 1.61 -15.62
C PHE A 263 -5.83 1.10 -15.86
N LYS A 264 -4.84 2.00 -16.00
CA LYS A 264 -3.45 1.62 -16.21
C LYS A 264 -2.63 1.73 -14.94
N MET A 265 -2.20 0.59 -14.42
CA MET A 265 -1.29 0.41 -13.28
C MET A 265 -0.33 -0.75 -13.54
N ASN A 266 0.70 -0.89 -12.75
CA ASN A 266 1.65 -2.00 -12.79
C ASN A 266 1.96 -2.53 -11.38
N PRO A 267 1.67 -3.81 -11.11
CA PRO A 267 1.11 -4.86 -11.99
C PRO A 267 -0.26 -4.48 -12.59
N PRO A 268 -0.62 -5.03 -13.77
CA PRO A 268 -1.92 -4.77 -14.38
C PRO A 268 -3.04 -5.56 -13.69
N LEU A 269 -4.29 -5.12 -13.87
CA LEU A 269 -5.47 -5.92 -13.48
C LEU A 269 -5.41 -7.27 -14.19
N ARG A 270 -5.56 -8.36 -13.43
CA ARG A 270 -5.45 -9.74 -13.91
C ARG A 270 -6.84 -10.37 -14.10
N THR A 271 -6.84 -11.68 -14.28
CA THR A 271 -8.08 -12.45 -14.49
C THR A 271 -8.90 -12.61 -13.21
N GLN A 272 -10.15 -13.04 -13.37
CA GLN A 272 -11.02 -13.48 -12.26
C GLN A 272 -10.34 -14.52 -11.37
N ALA A 273 -9.65 -15.51 -11.97
CA ALA A 273 -8.97 -16.57 -11.22
C ALA A 273 -7.80 -16.03 -10.36
N ASP A 274 -7.13 -14.98 -10.80
CA ASP A 274 -6.10 -14.32 -10.02
C ASP A 274 -6.70 -13.59 -8.83
N ARG A 275 -7.78 -12.82 -9.04
CA ARG A 275 -8.52 -12.15 -7.96
C ARG A 275 -9.02 -13.13 -6.91
N ASP A 276 -9.61 -14.24 -7.34
CA ASP A 276 -10.15 -15.26 -6.44
C ASP A 276 -9.03 -15.90 -5.59
N ALA A 277 -7.86 -16.15 -6.18
CA ALA A 277 -6.70 -16.66 -5.47
C ALA A 277 -6.13 -15.64 -4.44
N LEU A 278 -6.18 -14.33 -4.73
CA LEU A 278 -5.82 -13.29 -3.77
C LEU A 278 -6.78 -13.29 -2.57
N LEU A 279 -8.09 -13.39 -2.81
CA LEU A 279 -9.11 -13.48 -1.76
C LEU A 279 -8.92 -14.74 -0.90
N GLU A 280 -8.67 -15.91 -1.52
CA GLU A 280 -8.31 -17.12 -0.77
C GLU A 280 -7.06 -16.92 0.06
N GLY A 281 -6.03 -16.27 -0.50
CA GLY A 281 -4.78 -15.96 0.19
C GLY A 281 -4.97 -15.04 1.40
N ILE A 282 -5.92 -14.11 1.35
CA ILE A 282 -6.32 -13.30 2.50
C ILE A 282 -6.99 -14.16 3.58
N LEU A 283 -7.89 -15.05 3.18
CA LEU A 283 -8.66 -15.87 4.11
C LEU A 283 -7.80 -16.91 4.83
N ASP A 284 -6.83 -17.50 4.13
CA ASP A 284 -5.92 -18.51 4.70
C ASP A 284 -4.65 -17.94 5.34
N GLY A 285 -4.44 -16.60 5.25
CA GLY A 285 -3.28 -15.92 5.83
C GLY A 285 -2.01 -15.97 4.96
N THR A 286 -2.12 -16.38 3.71
CA THR A 286 -1.01 -16.30 2.74
C THR A 286 -0.70 -14.84 2.39
N VAL A 287 -1.72 -14.02 2.14
CA VAL A 287 -1.60 -12.57 1.93
C VAL A 287 -1.72 -11.89 3.29
N ASP A 288 -0.67 -11.18 3.69
CA ASP A 288 -0.53 -10.64 5.03
C ASP A 288 -1.22 -9.31 5.23
N MET A 289 -1.20 -8.43 4.21
CA MET A 289 -1.70 -7.07 4.35
C MET A 289 -2.20 -6.50 3.02
N ILE A 290 -2.86 -5.36 3.11
CA ILE A 290 -3.32 -4.57 1.97
C ILE A 290 -2.57 -3.25 2.01
N ALA A 291 -1.91 -2.92 0.89
CA ALA A 291 -1.32 -1.62 0.62
C ALA A 291 -1.91 -1.05 -0.67
N THR A 292 -1.89 0.27 -0.82
CA THR A 292 -2.63 0.90 -1.92
C THR A 292 -1.87 0.92 -3.22
N ASP A 293 -0.55 0.90 -3.17
CA ASP A 293 0.29 1.31 -4.29
C ASP A 293 -0.17 2.68 -4.83
N HIS A 294 -0.42 3.62 -3.92
CA HIS A 294 -0.80 4.98 -4.29
C HIS A 294 0.30 5.61 -5.13
N ALA A 295 0.05 5.67 -6.45
CA ALA A 295 1.03 6.08 -7.46
C ALA A 295 0.50 7.24 -8.32
N PRO A 296 0.46 8.46 -7.78
CA PRO A 296 -0.08 9.64 -8.45
C PRO A 296 0.76 10.04 -9.66
N HIS A 297 0.04 10.50 -10.69
CA HIS A 297 0.56 11.11 -11.92
C HIS A 297 -0.23 12.36 -12.27
N SER A 298 0.38 13.24 -13.08
CA SER A 298 -0.30 14.43 -13.55
C SER A 298 -1.48 14.09 -14.47
N ALA A 299 -2.45 15.01 -14.58
CA ALA A 299 -3.58 14.85 -15.49
C ALA A 299 -3.12 14.63 -16.94
N GLU A 300 -2.06 15.33 -17.38
CA GLU A 300 -1.48 15.18 -18.71
C GLU A 300 -0.90 13.78 -18.96
N GLU A 301 -0.20 13.20 -17.96
CA GLU A 301 0.37 11.86 -18.04
C GLU A 301 -0.72 10.78 -18.07
N LYS A 302 -1.89 11.03 -17.49
CA LYS A 302 -3.03 10.10 -17.45
C LYS A 302 -4.06 10.31 -18.56
N ALA A 303 -3.99 11.40 -19.33
CA ALA A 303 -4.91 11.71 -20.42
C ALA A 303 -4.57 11.07 -21.76
N ARG A 304 -3.62 10.12 -21.80
CA ARG A 304 -3.07 9.54 -23.06
C ARG A 304 -3.72 8.21 -23.43
N GLY A 305 -4.92 7.94 -22.91
CA GLY A 305 -5.63 6.67 -23.08
C GLY A 305 -4.96 5.51 -22.36
N LEU A 306 -5.49 4.30 -22.50
CA LEU A 306 -4.99 3.12 -21.78
C LEU A 306 -3.53 2.80 -22.13
N ALA A 307 -3.17 2.77 -23.42
CA ALA A 307 -1.83 2.41 -23.84
C ALA A 307 -0.78 3.51 -23.55
N GLY A 308 -1.13 4.78 -23.76
CA GLY A 308 -0.19 5.91 -23.71
C GLY A 308 0.02 6.54 -22.33
N SER A 309 -0.85 6.29 -21.37
CA SER A 309 -0.76 6.86 -20.03
C SER A 309 0.37 6.28 -19.21
N ALA A 310 0.83 7.01 -18.20
CA ALA A 310 1.75 6.51 -17.18
C ALA A 310 1.07 5.42 -16.32
N MET A 311 1.84 4.43 -15.87
CA MET A 311 1.38 3.36 -14.97
C MET A 311 1.28 3.87 -13.54
N GLY A 312 0.11 3.73 -12.93
CA GLY A 312 -0.18 4.11 -11.54
C GLY A 312 -1.53 4.78 -11.39
N ILE A 313 -2.16 4.55 -10.26
CA ILE A 313 -3.44 5.12 -9.84
C ILE A 313 -3.33 5.64 -8.40
N VAL A 314 -4.27 6.48 -7.98
CA VAL A 314 -4.36 6.89 -6.56
C VAL A 314 -5.27 5.96 -5.80
N GLY A 315 -4.90 5.61 -4.56
CA GLY A 315 -5.59 4.60 -3.76
C GLY A 315 -5.86 4.99 -2.31
N LEU A 316 -5.08 5.89 -1.71
CA LEU A 316 -5.16 6.19 -0.27
C LEU A 316 -6.57 6.60 0.19
N GLU A 317 -7.25 7.45 -0.57
CA GLU A 317 -8.57 8.00 -0.20
C GLU A 317 -9.73 7.06 -0.58
N THR A 318 -9.46 5.98 -1.30
CA THR A 318 -10.48 5.05 -1.80
C THR A 318 -10.37 3.64 -1.24
N ALA A 319 -9.22 3.26 -0.67
CA ALA A 319 -8.93 1.90 -0.24
C ALA A 319 -9.98 1.34 0.72
N PHE A 320 -10.15 1.97 1.88
CA PHE A 320 -11.11 1.48 2.88
C PHE A 320 -12.56 1.49 2.37
N PRO A 321 -13.09 2.60 1.80
CA PRO A 321 -14.47 2.59 1.33
C PRO A 321 -14.73 1.57 0.22
N VAL A 322 -13.81 1.33 -0.70
CA VAL A 322 -13.93 0.31 -1.73
C VAL A 322 -13.94 -1.10 -1.12
N LEU A 323 -12.97 -1.42 -0.28
CA LEU A 323 -12.86 -2.72 0.37
C LEU A 323 -14.03 -3.00 1.31
N TYR A 324 -14.43 -2.01 2.11
CA TYR A 324 -15.59 -2.12 2.99
C TYR A 324 -16.86 -2.40 2.19
N THR A 325 -17.08 -1.66 1.10
CA THR A 325 -18.27 -1.81 0.26
C THR A 325 -18.32 -3.17 -0.44
N HIS A 326 -17.22 -3.56 -1.08
CA HIS A 326 -17.20 -4.74 -1.94
C HIS A 326 -16.90 -6.05 -1.20
N LEU A 327 -16.20 -6.02 -0.08
CA LEU A 327 -15.78 -7.22 0.62
C LEU A 327 -16.47 -7.40 1.99
N VAL A 328 -16.59 -6.33 2.78
CA VAL A 328 -17.16 -6.45 4.12
C VAL A 328 -18.69 -6.47 4.05
N ARG A 329 -19.30 -5.51 3.37
CA ARG A 329 -20.77 -5.45 3.25
C ARG A 329 -21.38 -6.64 2.50
N THR A 330 -20.60 -7.26 1.65
CA THR A 330 -21.02 -8.48 0.91
C THR A 330 -20.76 -9.79 1.69
N GLY A 331 -20.08 -9.69 2.85
CA GLY A 331 -19.78 -10.85 3.69
C GLY A 331 -18.59 -11.69 3.24
N VAL A 332 -17.78 -11.22 2.28
CA VAL A 332 -16.53 -11.90 1.85
C VAL A 332 -15.48 -11.82 2.95
N LEU A 333 -15.37 -10.65 3.60
CA LEU A 333 -14.48 -10.43 4.74
C LEU A 333 -15.30 -9.90 5.94
N THR A 334 -14.77 -10.12 7.15
CA THR A 334 -15.22 -9.37 8.34
C THR A 334 -14.54 -8.02 8.40
N LEU A 335 -15.16 -7.04 9.06
CA LEU A 335 -14.52 -5.75 9.31
C LEU A 335 -13.20 -5.91 10.08
N ASP A 336 -13.17 -6.87 11.00
CA ASP A 336 -11.99 -7.21 11.80
C ASP A 336 -10.83 -7.69 10.95
N LYS A 337 -11.11 -8.58 9.99
CA LYS A 337 -10.09 -9.05 9.07
C LYS A 337 -9.56 -7.91 8.21
N LEU A 338 -10.42 -6.99 7.76
CA LEU A 338 -9.99 -5.82 7.02
C LEU A 338 -9.08 -4.91 7.89
N VAL A 339 -9.44 -4.67 9.15
CA VAL A 339 -8.61 -3.89 10.10
C VAL A 339 -7.29 -4.61 10.40
N GLU A 340 -7.30 -5.94 10.56
CA GLU A 340 -6.08 -6.73 10.70
C GLU A 340 -5.11 -6.48 9.53
N LEU A 341 -5.63 -6.54 8.29
CA LEU A 341 -4.83 -6.38 7.06
C LEU A 341 -4.31 -4.95 6.84
N MET A 342 -5.04 -3.93 7.29
CA MET A 342 -4.70 -2.52 7.04
C MET A 342 -4.03 -1.83 8.22
N ALA A 343 -4.16 -2.35 9.45
CA ALA A 343 -3.64 -1.68 10.64
C ALA A 343 -2.67 -2.54 11.45
N VAL A 344 -3.01 -3.80 11.71
CA VAL A 344 -2.27 -4.65 12.67
C VAL A 344 -1.08 -5.32 12.01
N ASN A 345 -1.29 -6.04 10.92
CA ASN A 345 -0.25 -6.82 10.25
C ASN A 345 0.87 -5.96 9.66
N PRO A 346 0.59 -4.78 9.03
CA PRO A 346 1.66 -3.87 8.60
C PRO A 346 2.57 -3.44 9.75
N ARG A 347 1.98 -3.06 10.90
CA ARG A 347 2.74 -2.68 12.09
C ARG A 347 3.60 -3.82 12.61
N LYS A 348 3.03 -5.02 12.68
CA LYS A 348 3.73 -6.21 13.15
C LYS A 348 4.93 -6.56 12.27
N ARG A 349 4.76 -6.51 10.94
CA ARG A 349 5.84 -6.82 9.99
C ARG A 349 6.97 -5.80 10.03
N PHE A 350 6.63 -4.53 10.09
CA PHE A 350 7.60 -3.44 10.00
C PHE A 350 8.07 -2.91 11.37
N GLY A 351 7.62 -3.53 12.46
CA GLY A 351 8.01 -3.12 13.81
C GLY A 351 7.47 -1.76 14.25
N PHE A 352 6.35 -1.31 13.67
CA PHE A 352 5.74 -0.04 14.06
C PHE A 352 4.85 -0.21 15.30
N PRO A 353 4.86 0.75 16.23
CA PRO A 353 4.01 0.65 17.42
C PRO A 353 2.52 0.81 17.05
N LEU A 354 1.67 0.04 17.72
CA LEU A 354 0.24 0.31 17.77
C LEU A 354 -0.01 1.27 18.92
N ARG A 355 -0.40 2.52 18.62
CA ARG A 355 -0.60 3.57 19.61
C ARG A 355 -2.09 3.80 19.84
N ALA A 356 -2.50 3.98 21.08
CA ALA A 356 -3.89 4.25 21.45
C ALA A 356 -4.40 5.62 20.97
N ASP A 357 -3.50 6.52 20.64
CA ASP A 357 -3.76 7.87 20.11
C ASP A 357 -3.62 7.97 18.59
N ASP A 358 -3.55 6.81 17.91
CA ASP A 358 -3.65 6.66 16.44
C ASP A 358 -4.98 5.99 16.11
N TYR A 359 -6.01 6.75 15.72
CA TYR A 359 -7.32 6.20 15.38
C TYR A 359 -8.04 7.04 14.33
N ALA A 360 -8.97 6.40 13.62
CA ALA A 360 -9.88 7.08 12.70
C ALA A 360 -11.34 6.78 13.04
N VAL A 361 -12.20 7.78 12.85
CA VAL A 361 -13.66 7.71 13.06
C VAL A 361 -14.32 7.58 11.70
N TRP A 362 -15.21 6.60 11.56
CA TRP A 362 -15.81 6.23 10.30
C TRP A 362 -17.34 6.25 10.35
N ASP A 363 -17.96 6.89 9.36
CA ASP A 363 -19.36 6.68 9.02
C ASP A 363 -19.44 5.48 8.06
N LEU A 364 -19.97 4.37 8.55
CA LEU A 364 -20.13 3.14 7.77
C LEU A 364 -21.51 3.04 7.09
N ASN A 365 -22.43 3.96 7.35
CA ASN A 365 -23.83 3.86 6.95
C ASN A 365 -24.18 4.73 5.74
N THR A 366 -23.55 5.88 5.61
CA THR A 366 -23.84 6.84 4.53
C THR A 366 -23.18 6.38 3.22
N CYS A 367 -24.00 6.25 2.17
CA CYS A 367 -23.53 6.00 0.82
C CYS A 367 -23.15 7.33 0.14
N TYR A 368 -21.98 7.34 -0.50
CA TYR A 368 -21.55 8.48 -1.32
C TYR A 368 -20.88 7.99 -2.60
N ARG A 369 -20.66 8.88 -3.56
CA ARG A 369 -19.93 8.59 -4.79
C ARG A 369 -18.50 9.07 -4.68
N ILE A 370 -17.56 8.25 -5.11
CA ILE A 370 -16.15 8.63 -5.22
C ILE A 370 -16.04 9.76 -6.24
N ASP A 371 -15.62 10.93 -5.78
CA ASP A 371 -15.38 12.11 -6.61
C ASP A 371 -13.90 12.51 -6.53
N PRO A 372 -13.08 12.20 -7.56
CA PRO A 372 -11.67 12.56 -7.57
C PRO A 372 -11.39 14.06 -7.44
N ALA A 373 -12.35 14.93 -7.77
CA ALA A 373 -12.19 16.37 -7.58
C ALA A 373 -12.04 16.76 -6.10
N GLN A 374 -12.56 15.94 -5.19
CA GLN A 374 -12.50 16.16 -3.74
C GLN A 374 -11.24 15.54 -3.09
N PHE A 375 -10.42 14.81 -3.83
CA PHE A 375 -9.22 14.21 -3.26
C PHE A 375 -8.21 15.27 -2.81
N CYS A 376 -7.53 14.99 -1.70
CA CYS A 376 -6.40 15.78 -1.20
C CYS A 376 -5.13 15.51 -2.04
N SER A 377 -4.97 14.30 -2.54
CA SER A 377 -3.89 13.95 -3.49
C SER A 377 -3.92 14.87 -4.71
N MET A 378 -2.76 15.24 -5.21
CA MET A 378 -2.65 15.95 -6.50
C MET A 378 -3.06 15.06 -7.67
N GLY A 379 -2.75 13.77 -7.59
CA GLY A 379 -3.24 12.77 -8.53
C GLY A 379 -4.75 12.56 -8.40
N LYS A 380 -5.44 12.39 -9.55
CA LYS A 380 -6.90 12.23 -9.59
C LYS A 380 -7.36 10.95 -10.31
N SER A 381 -6.39 10.14 -10.77
CA SER A 381 -6.67 8.98 -11.62
C SER A 381 -6.98 7.75 -10.77
N THR A 382 -8.22 7.28 -10.82
CA THR A 382 -8.68 6.07 -10.14
C THR A 382 -9.77 5.38 -10.98
N PRO A 383 -9.77 4.03 -11.09
CA PRO A 383 -10.84 3.28 -11.76
C PRO A 383 -12.16 3.29 -11.00
N PHE A 384 -12.16 3.78 -9.76
CA PHE A 384 -13.34 3.82 -8.89
C PHE A 384 -14.13 5.12 -8.97
N ALA A 385 -13.75 6.06 -9.82
CA ALA A 385 -14.44 7.35 -9.98
C ALA A 385 -15.95 7.16 -10.26
N GLY A 386 -16.79 7.88 -9.52
CA GLY A 386 -18.25 7.82 -9.65
C GLY A 386 -18.92 6.58 -9.05
N GLN A 387 -18.16 5.60 -8.56
CA GLN A 387 -18.75 4.41 -7.91
C GLN A 387 -19.37 4.76 -6.56
N PRO A 388 -20.55 4.20 -6.22
CA PRO A 388 -21.15 4.35 -4.91
C PRO A 388 -20.40 3.48 -3.90
N VAL A 389 -20.03 4.07 -2.77
CA VAL A 389 -19.32 3.38 -1.69
C VAL A 389 -19.84 3.81 -0.33
N TYR A 390 -19.52 2.99 0.68
CA TYR A 390 -19.76 3.23 2.10
C TYR A 390 -18.42 3.29 2.83
N GLY A 391 -18.40 3.91 4.02
CA GLY A 391 -17.16 4.02 4.81
C GLY A 391 -16.45 5.33 4.55
N ARG A 392 -17.05 6.44 4.98
CA ARG A 392 -16.44 7.77 4.94
C ARG A 392 -15.62 8.01 6.20
N CYS A 393 -14.36 8.40 6.07
CA CYS A 393 -13.58 8.92 7.19
C CYS A 393 -14.13 10.28 7.62
N VAL A 394 -14.54 10.39 8.88
CA VAL A 394 -15.07 11.62 9.45
C VAL A 394 -13.98 12.40 10.18
N ARG A 395 -13.11 11.68 10.90
CA ARG A 395 -11.99 12.27 11.62
C ARG A 395 -10.85 11.27 11.69
N ASN A 396 -9.62 11.76 11.55
CA ASN A 396 -8.42 10.96 11.77
C ASN A 396 -7.51 11.65 12.81
N VAL A 397 -7.00 10.88 13.75
CA VAL A 397 -6.16 11.34 14.85
C VAL A 397 -4.86 10.54 14.83
N CYS A 398 -3.73 11.22 14.78
CA CYS A 398 -2.41 10.63 14.82
C CYS A 398 -1.57 11.26 15.93
N GLY A 399 -1.03 10.44 16.85
CA GLY A 399 -0.30 10.92 18.01
C GLY A 399 -1.12 11.91 18.85
N GLY A 400 -2.42 11.68 18.98
CA GLY A 400 -3.34 12.53 19.72
C GLY A 400 -3.70 13.87 19.04
N ARG A 401 -3.25 14.11 17.82
CA ARG A 401 -3.57 15.31 17.04
C ARG A 401 -4.58 14.97 15.95
N VAL A 402 -5.61 15.80 15.79
CA VAL A 402 -6.51 15.72 14.61
C VAL A 402 -5.73 16.10 13.37
N VAL A 403 -5.52 15.16 12.46
CA VAL A 403 -4.79 15.34 11.19
C VAL A 403 -5.75 15.47 9.99
N TRP A 404 -6.97 15.00 10.15
CA TRP A 404 -8.06 15.15 9.19
C TRP A 404 -9.40 15.27 9.89
N GLN A 405 -10.28 16.11 9.33
CA GLN A 405 -11.68 16.17 9.73
C GLN A 405 -12.51 16.57 8.51
N SER A 406 -13.58 15.82 8.23
CA SER A 406 -14.54 16.20 7.19
C SER A 406 -15.23 17.51 7.57
N ALA A 407 -15.52 18.38 6.58
CA ALA A 407 -16.42 19.49 6.80
C ALA A 407 -17.77 18.90 7.26
N GLN A 408 -18.32 19.44 8.35
CA GLN A 408 -19.70 19.10 8.75
C GLN A 408 -20.63 19.64 7.66
N ASP A 409 -21.43 18.76 7.06
CA ASP A 409 -22.57 19.16 6.24
C ASP A 409 -23.70 19.71 7.12
#